data_b1504a3ac23ecdf7ef6841d07abdd7f0
#
_entry.id   b1504a3ac23ecdf7ef6841d07abdd7f0
#
_cell.length_a   1.000
_cell.length_b   1.000
_cell.length_c   1.000
_cell.angle_alpha   90.00
_cell.angle_beta   90.00
_cell.angle_gamma   90.00
#
_symmetry.space_group_name_H-M   'P 1'
#
loop_
_entity.id
_entity.type
_entity.pdbx_description
1 polymer ?
#
loop_
_entity_poly.entity_id
_entity_poly.type
_entity_poly.pdbx_seq_one_letter_code
_entity_poly.pdbx_strand_id
1 'polypeptide(L)'
;MKSIDTLTPCPCGNPAGYTQCCGPLHDGIAATSAEQLMRARYSAYLLKREDFLLASWHADSRPASLSLSAQQPPPTWLGLDIRQHHDIDENHASVEFVARYRLGGGRAQRQHETSRFVREDGRWYYLDGQLKS
;
A
#
# COMPACT_ATOMS: atom_id res chain seq x y z
N MET A 1 19.84 -9.64 10.40
CA MET A 1 18.62 -9.54 9.59
C MET A 1 18.98 -9.41 8.13
N LYS A 2 18.29 -10.12 7.30
CA LYS A 2 18.57 -10.06 5.87
C LYS A 2 17.88 -8.85 5.27
N SER A 3 18.64 -7.94 4.67
CA SER A 3 18.07 -6.79 4.00
C SER A 3 17.53 -7.18 2.63
N ILE A 4 16.58 -6.41 2.13
CA ILE A 4 16.05 -6.61 0.78
C ILE A 4 17.10 -6.14 -0.21
N ASP A 5 17.47 -7.04 -1.12
CA ASP A 5 18.47 -6.77 -2.13
C ASP A 5 17.90 -5.87 -3.22
N THR A 6 18.72 -4.93 -3.73
CA THR A 6 18.31 -4.07 -4.83
C THR A 6 18.03 -4.86 -6.12
N LEU A 7 18.59 -6.08 -6.23
CA LEU A 7 18.35 -6.95 -7.39
C LEU A 7 17.00 -7.65 -7.31
N THR A 8 16.39 -7.67 -6.13
CA THR A 8 15.07 -8.28 -5.95
C THR A 8 14.00 -7.26 -6.26
N PRO A 9 13.01 -7.58 -7.12
CA PRO A 9 11.91 -6.65 -7.38
C PRO A 9 11.22 -6.24 -6.09
N CYS A 10 10.69 -5.03 -6.08
CA CYS A 10 9.97 -4.54 -4.91
C CYS A 10 8.73 -5.41 -4.65
N PRO A 11 8.39 -5.67 -3.38
CA PRO A 11 7.17 -6.43 -3.06
C PRO A 11 5.91 -5.89 -3.72
N CYS A 12 5.87 -4.61 -4.07
CA CYS A 12 4.69 -4.01 -4.71
C CYS A 12 4.48 -4.48 -6.15
N GLY A 13 5.40 -5.25 -6.72
CA GLY A 13 5.31 -5.76 -8.08
C GLY A 13 6.06 -4.93 -9.11
N ASN A 14 6.60 -3.78 -8.72
CA ASN A 14 7.43 -2.98 -9.61
C ASN A 14 8.76 -3.71 -9.82
N PRO A 15 9.27 -3.81 -11.08
CA PRO A 15 10.56 -4.47 -11.32
C PRO A 15 11.75 -3.77 -10.66
N ALA A 16 11.63 -2.47 -10.33
CA ALA A 16 12.70 -1.79 -9.58
C ALA A 16 12.82 -2.42 -8.19
N GLY A 17 14.04 -2.45 -7.64
CA GLY A 17 14.26 -2.99 -6.31
C GLY A 17 13.64 -2.13 -5.22
N TYR A 18 13.41 -2.75 -4.06
CA TYR A 18 12.77 -2.06 -2.94
C TYR A 18 13.49 -0.74 -2.58
N THR A 19 14.80 -0.74 -2.54
CA THR A 19 15.58 0.44 -2.15
C THR A 19 15.47 1.58 -3.16
N GLN A 20 14.96 1.30 -4.35
CA GLN A 20 14.76 2.29 -5.41
C GLN A 20 13.28 2.49 -5.72
N CYS A 21 12.39 1.90 -4.95
CA CYS A 21 10.94 1.93 -5.18
C CYS A 21 10.23 2.34 -3.91
N CYS A 22 9.71 1.38 -3.12
CA CYS A 22 8.93 1.71 -1.93
C CYS A 22 9.80 2.10 -0.74
N GLY A 23 11.05 1.67 -0.71
CA GLY A 23 11.94 1.96 0.42
C GLY A 23 12.07 3.44 0.74
N PRO A 24 12.39 4.30 -0.24
CA PRO A 24 12.48 5.74 0.04
C PRO A 24 11.20 6.33 0.61
N LEU A 25 10.03 5.87 0.15
CA LEU A 25 8.75 6.34 0.68
C LEU A 25 8.59 5.92 2.14
N HIS A 26 8.94 4.67 2.45
CA HIS A 26 8.89 4.18 3.83
C HIS A 26 9.80 4.99 4.74
N ASP A 27 10.86 5.57 4.18
CA ASP A 27 11.82 6.39 4.94
C ASP A 27 11.44 7.87 4.96
N GLY A 28 10.28 8.24 4.41
CA GLY A 28 9.76 9.59 4.55
C GLY A 28 9.68 10.43 3.29
N ILE A 29 10.18 9.92 2.16
CA ILE A 29 10.08 10.67 0.88
C ILE A 29 8.62 10.67 0.42
N ALA A 30 8.12 11.83 0.03
CA ALA A 30 6.74 11.98 -0.41
C ALA A 30 6.50 11.26 -1.73
N ALA A 31 5.36 10.57 -1.84
CA ALA A 31 4.95 9.96 -3.10
C ALA A 31 4.63 11.03 -4.14
N THR A 32 4.98 10.75 -5.39
CA THR A 32 4.72 11.69 -6.48
C THR A 32 3.33 11.49 -7.09
N SER A 33 2.67 10.38 -6.78
CA SER A 33 1.33 10.08 -7.29
C SER A 33 0.60 9.18 -6.30
N ALA A 34 -0.73 9.14 -6.44
CA ALA A 34 -1.54 8.25 -5.63
C ALA A 34 -1.18 6.79 -5.88
N GLU A 35 -0.89 6.42 -7.13
CA GLU A 35 -0.49 5.04 -7.44
C GLU A 35 0.81 4.68 -6.74
N GLN A 36 1.78 5.58 -6.73
CA GLN A 36 3.04 5.31 -6.04
C GLN A 36 2.80 5.10 -4.54
N LEU A 37 1.92 5.90 -3.95
CA LEU A 37 1.57 5.73 -2.54
C LEU A 37 0.86 4.39 -2.30
N MET A 38 -0.07 4.02 -3.20
CA MET A 38 -0.77 2.74 -3.08
C MET A 38 0.22 1.57 -3.06
N ARG A 39 1.19 1.59 -3.98
CA ARG A 39 2.20 0.53 -4.03
C ARG A 39 3.04 0.49 -2.76
N ALA A 40 3.41 1.66 -2.23
CA ALA A 40 4.19 1.72 -0.99
C ALA A 40 3.39 1.21 0.21
N ARG A 41 2.09 1.49 0.24
CA ARG A 41 1.23 0.98 1.31
C ARG A 41 1.08 -0.53 1.24
N TYR A 42 0.94 -1.09 0.02
CA TYR A 42 0.88 -2.53 -0.15
C TYR A 42 2.17 -3.20 0.39
N SER A 43 3.33 -2.71 -0.01
CA SER A 43 4.58 -3.28 0.48
C SER A 43 4.75 -3.08 1.99
N ALA A 44 4.18 -2.01 2.54
CA ALA A 44 4.21 -1.79 3.98
C ALA A 44 3.40 -2.84 4.74
N TYR A 45 2.29 -3.32 4.17
CA TYR A 45 1.56 -4.43 4.77
C TYR A 45 2.41 -5.71 4.78
N LEU A 46 3.10 -6.01 3.69
CA LEU A 46 3.99 -7.17 3.63
C LEU A 46 5.10 -7.08 4.68
N LEU A 47 5.69 -5.91 4.80
CA LEU A 47 6.85 -5.69 5.66
C LEU A 47 6.45 -5.30 7.07
N LYS A 48 5.13 -5.23 7.34
CA LYS A 48 4.57 -4.87 8.64
C LYS A 48 5.06 -3.51 9.13
N ARG A 49 5.13 -2.55 8.20
CA ARG A 49 5.49 -1.17 8.52
C ARG A 49 4.24 -0.40 8.92
N GLU A 50 3.70 -0.72 10.07
CA GLU A 50 2.49 -0.06 10.59
C GLU A 50 2.70 1.45 10.73
N ASP A 51 3.90 1.86 11.12
CA ASP A 51 4.25 3.27 11.23
C ASP A 51 4.00 4.01 9.92
N PHE A 52 4.44 3.44 8.80
CA PHE A 52 4.23 4.07 7.49
C PHE A 52 2.75 4.09 7.12
N LEU A 53 2.04 2.99 7.38
CA LEU A 53 0.62 2.91 7.04
C LEU A 53 -0.16 4.00 7.77
N LEU A 54 0.11 4.20 9.06
CA LEU A 54 -0.57 5.22 9.83
C LEU A 54 -0.14 6.63 9.40
N ALA A 55 1.14 6.85 9.16
CA ALA A 55 1.65 8.15 8.74
C ALA A 55 1.10 8.57 7.38
N SER A 56 0.85 7.62 6.48
CA SER A 56 0.32 7.89 5.13
C SER A 56 -1.20 7.86 5.06
N TRP A 57 -1.87 7.65 6.18
CA TRP A 57 -3.33 7.64 6.27
C TRP A 57 -3.80 9.02 6.70
N HIS A 58 -4.76 9.59 5.97
CA HIS A 58 -5.25 10.92 6.28
C HIS A 58 -5.82 10.98 7.70
N ALA A 59 -5.56 12.06 8.42
CA ALA A 59 -5.95 12.20 9.82
C ALA A 59 -7.45 12.03 10.05
N ASP A 60 -8.27 12.46 9.07
CA ASP A 60 -9.72 12.40 9.20
C ASP A 60 -10.26 10.98 9.28
N SER A 61 -9.52 10.00 8.76
CA SER A 61 -9.99 8.61 8.70
C SER A 61 -9.01 7.62 9.34
N ARG A 62 -7.89 8.12 9.87
CA ARG A 62 -6.83 7.28 10.41
C ARG A 62 -7.28 6.55 11.69
N PRO A 63 -7.15 5.22 11.74
CA PRO A 63 -7.39 4.50 13.00
C PRO A 63 -6.24 4.74 13.98
N ALA A 64 -6.48 4.45 15.26
CA ALA A 64 -5.44 4.59 16.27
C ALA A 64 -4.32 3.57 16.08
N SER A 65 -4.66 2.38 15.59
CA SER A 65 -3.71 1.27 15.43
C SER A 65 -4.27 0.30 14.42
N LEU A 66 -3.39 -0.44 13.73
CA LEU A 66 -3.79 -1.50 12.81
C LEU A 66 -3.55 -2.89 13.40
N SER A 67 -2.70 -3.00 14.42
CA SER A 67 -2.38 -4.26 15.11
C SER A 67 -1.97 -5.36 14.13
N LEU A 68 -1.09 -5.04 13.19
CA LEU A 68 -0.69 -5.99 12.14
C LEU A 68 -0.09 -7.26 12.71
N SER A 69 0.69 -7.15 13.78
CA SER A 69 1.36 -8.31 14.37
C SER A 69 0.40 -9.25 15.09
N ALA A 70 -0.82 -8.81 15.37
CA ALA A 70 -1.81 -9.59 16.09
C ALA A 70 -2.79 -10.32 15.18
N GLN A 71 -2.66 -10.18 13.86
CA GLN A 71 -3.57 -10.83 12.91
C GLN A 71 -3.43 -12.35 12.97
N GLN A 72 -4.54 -13.06 13.10
CA GLN A 72 -4.57 -14.52 13.15
C GLN A 72 -5.73 -15.06 12.32
N PRO A 73 -5.47 -15.95 11.36
CA PRO A 73 -4.14 -16.32 10.88
C PRO A 73 -3.47 -15.16 10.14
N PRO A 74 -2.14 -15.10 10.13
CA PRO A 74 -1.45 -14.01 9.44
C PRO A 74 -1.65 -14.11 7.92
N PRO A 75 -1.83 -12.99 7.24
CA PRO A 75 -1.97 -13.02 5.79
C PRO A 75 -0.61 -13.19 5.11
N THR A 76 -0.60 -13.94 4.01
CA THR A 76 0.52 -14.01 3.09
C THR A 76 0.09 -13.27 1.82
N TRP A 77 0.77 -12.17 1.50
CA TRP A 77 0.41 -11.38 0.34
C TRP A 77 1.05 -11.97 -0.90
N LEU A 78 0.25 -12.17 -1.95
CA LEU A 78 0.65 -12.92 -3.14
C LEU A 78 0.85 -12.04 -4.37
N GLY A 79 0.37 -10.81 -4.35
CA GLY A 79 0.57 -9.91 -5.47
C GLY A 79 -0.40 -8.75 -5.46
N LEU A 80 0.00 -7.70 -6.17
CA LEU A 80 -0.78 -6.48 -6.35
C LEU A 80 -0.93 -6.21 -7.83
N ASP A 81 -2.16 -5.94 -8.26
CA ASP A 81 -2.46 -5.60 -9.64
C ASP A 81 -3.21 -4.27 -9.64
N ILE A 82 -2.55 -3.22 -10.14
CA ILE A 82 -3.18 -1.92 -10.29
C ILE A 82 -4.01 -1.94 -11.56
N ARG A 83 -5.32 -1.75 -11.41
CA ARG A 83 -6.26 -1.80 -12.53
C ARG A 83 -6.44 -0.44 -13.18
N GLN A 84 -6.53 0.61 -12.38
CA GLN A 84 -6.77 1.94 -12.90
C GLN A 84 -6.32 2.99 -11.89
N HIS A 85 -5.70 4.05 -12.41
CA HIS A 85 -5.35 5.23 -11.63
C HIS A 85 -6.10 6.39 -12.28
N HIS A 86 -6.92 7.09 -11.51
CA HIS A 86 -7.71 8.19 -12.01
C HIS A 86 -7.45 9.44 -11.19
N ASP A 87 -6.90 10.48 -11.84
CA ASP A 87 -6.72 11.79 -11.21
C ASP A 87 -8.02 12.56 -11.34
N ILE A 88 -8.70 12.76 -10.22
CA ILE A 88 -9.99 13.46 -10.20
C ILE A 88 -9.77 14.95 -10.37
N ASP A 89 -8.81 15.49 -9.62
CA ASP A 89 -8.36 16.87 -9.74
C ASP A 89 -6.94 16.96 -9.18
N GLU A 90 -6.47 18.18 -8.98
CA GLU A 90 -5.09 18.43 -8.55
C GLU A 90 -4.77 17.78 -7.20
N ASN A 91 -5.76 17.64 -6.33
CA ASN A 91 -5.57 17.16 -4.96
C ASN A 91 -6.35 15.90 -4.61
N HIS A 92 -6.99 15.27 -5.59
CA HIS A 92 -7.79 14.06 -5.34
C HIS A 92 -7.55 13.05 -6.45
N ALA A 93 -7.42 11.79 -6.05
CA ALA A 93 -7.24 10.69 -7.00
C ALA A 93 -7.85 9.42 -6.43
N SER A 94 -8.11 8.47 -7.32
CA SER A 94 -8.51 7.13 -6.93
C SER A 94 -7.63 6.11 -7.61
N VAL A 95 -7.44 4.96 -6.95
CA VAL A 95 -6.68 3.84 -7.51
C VAL A 95 -7.51 2.59 -7.31
N GLU A 96 -7.83 1.93 -8.42
CA GLU A 96 -8.51 0.65 -8.39
C GLU A 96 -7.47 -0.46 -8.49
N PHE A 97 -7.53 -1.45 -7.60
CA PHE A 97 -6.53 -2.50 -7.57
C PHE A 97 -7.13 -3.81 -7.11
N VAL A 98 -6.40 -4.89 -7.38
CA VAL A 98 -6.68 -6.21 -6.82
C VAL A 98 -5.43 -6.66 -6.07
N ALA A 99 -5.59 -6.95 -4.78
CA ALA A 99 -4.54 -7.55 -3.98
C ALA A 99 -4.90 -9.02 -3.74
N ARG A 100 -3.94 -9.91 -3.94
CA ARG A 100 -4.14 -11.34 -3.71
C ARG A 100 -3.43 -11.74 -2.43
N TYR A 101 -4.06 -12.59 -1.66
CA TYR A 101 -3.50 -13.00 -0.37
C TYR A 101 -4.05 -14.36 0.02
N ARG A 102 -3.41 -14.96 1.02
CA ARG A 102 -3.81 -16.23 1.61
C ARG A 102 -3.77 -16.08 3.12
N LEU A 103 -4.80 -16.57 3.78
CA LEU A 103 -4.84 -16.58 5.25
C LEU A 103 -4.41 -17.95 5.73
N GLY A 104 -3.28 -18.02 6.48
CA GLY A 104 -2.75 -19.27 6.93
C GLY A 104 -2.47 -20.22 5.77
N GLY A 105 -2.92 -21.47 5.89
CA GLY A 105 -2.78 -22.46 4.83
C GLY A 105 -3.95 -22.52 3.87
N GLY A 106 -4.86 -21.52 3.89
CA GLY A 106 -6.04 -21.50 3.07
C GLY A 106 -5.76 -21.24 1.60
N ARG A 107 -6.82 -21.17 0.79
CA ARG A 107 -6.66 -20.89 -0.63
C ARG A 107 -6.47 -19.41 -0.87
N ALA A 108 -5.90 -19.06 -2.04
CA ALA A 108 -5.69 -17.68 -2.43
C ALA A 108 -7.03 -16.94 -2.54
N GLN A 109 -7.05 -15.71 -2.06
CA GLN A 109 -8.22 -14.83 -2.11
C GLN A 109 -7.85 -13.53 -2.79
N ARG A 110 -8.85 -12.78 -3.21
CA ARG A 110 -8.67 -11.51 -3.89
C ARG A 110 -9.41 -10.42 -3.13
N GLN A 111 -8.74 -9.28 -2.95
CA GLN A 111 -9.36 -8.06 -2.45
C GLN A 111 -9.37 -7.06 -3.58
N HIS A 112 -10.55 -6.77 -4.12
CA HIS A 112 -10.73 -5.80 -5.20
C HIS A 112 -11.30 -4.54 -4.57
N GLU A 113 -10.57 -3.44 -4.72
CA GLU A 113 -10.91 -2.22 -4.01
C GLU A 113 -10.62 -1.01 -4.88
N THR A 114 -11.39 0.06 -4.69
CA THR A 114 -11.06 1.39 -5.18
C THR A 114 -10.77 2.25 -3.98
N SER A 115 -9.54 2.74 -3.89
CA SER A 115 -9.09 3.59 -2.79
C SER A 115 -9.08 5.05 -3.23
N ARG A 116 -9.45 5.94 -2.30
CA ARG A 116 -9.41 7.37 -2.55
C ARG A 116 -8.23 7.98 -1.83
N PHE A 117 -7.58 8.92 -2.50
CA PHE A 117 -6.40 9.61 -1.98
C PHE A 117 -6.59 11.11 -2.08
N VAL A 118 -5.98 11.82 -1.16
CA VAL A 118 -6.03 13.29 -1.12
C VAL A 118 -4.61 13.83 -0.97
N ARG A 119 -4.32 14.95 -1.62
CA ARG A 119 -3.03 15.61 -1.48
C ARG A 119 -3.20 16.88 -0.66
N GLU A 120 -2.39 16.99 0.38
CA GLU A 120 -2.34 18.17 1.25
C GLU A 120 -0.89 18.56 1.46
N ASP A 121 -0.60 19.83 1.32
CA ASP A 121 0.75 20.37 1.49
C ASP A 121 1.79 19.61 0.65
N GLY A 122 1.40 19.25 -0.59
CA GLY A 122 2.28 18.59 -1.52
C GLY A 122 2.49 17.10 -1.27
N ARG A 123 1.76 16.51 -0.33
CA ARG A 123 1.94 15.12 0.06
C ARG A 123 0.63 14.35 -0.07
N TRP A 124 0.71 13.17 -0.70
CA TRP A 124 -0.46 12.31 -0.86
C TRP A 124 -0.73 11.50 0.40
N TYR A 125 -2.02 11.33 0.72
CA TYR A 125 -2.48 10.52 1.84
C TYR A 125 -3.60 9.59 1.37
N TYR A 126 -3.63 8.38 1.93
CA TYR A 126 -4.76 7.47 1.75
C TYR A 126 -5.93 7.99 2.59
N LEU A 127 -7.12 8.07 1.99
CA LEU A 127 -8.30 8.55 2.69
C LEU A 127 -9.21 7.39 3.12
N ASP A 128 -9.70 6.63 2.16
CA ASP A 128 -10.55 5.47 2.41
C ASP A 128 -10.59 4.59 1.18
N GLY A 129 -11.29 3.47 1.29
CA GLY A 129 -11.45 2.55 0.19
C GLY A 129 -12.81 1.92 0.18
N GLN A 130 -13.24 1.47 -1.01
CA GLN A 130 -14.50 0.79 -1.20
C GLN A 130 -14.23 -0.57 -1.83
N LEU A 131 -14.63 -1.63 -1.14
CA LEU A 131 -14.50 -2.98 -1.69
C LEU A 131 -15.47 -3.18 -2.83
N LYS A 132 -15.01 -3.88 -3.87
CA LYS A 132 -15.82 -4.27 -5.01
C LYS A 132 -16.24 -5.72 -4.85
N SER A 133 -17.46 -5.99 -5.18
CA SER A 133 -17.97 -7.36 -5.13
C SER A 133 -17.69 -8.12 -6.43
#